data_9c4b3e374f0cd1c681253602e3af6b95
#
_entry.id   9c4b3e374f0cd1c681253602e3af6b95
#
_cell.length_a   1.000
_cell.length_b   1.000
_cell.length_c   1.000
_cell.angle_alpha   90.00
_cell.angle_beta   90.00
_cell.angle_gamma   90.00
#
_symmetry.space_group_name_H-M   'P 1'
#
loop_
_entity.id
_entity.type
_entity.pdbx_description
1 polymer ?
#
loop_
_entity_poly.entity_id
_entity_poly.type
_entity_poly.pdbx_seq_one_letter_code
_entity_poly.pdbx_strand_id
1 'polypeptide(L)' 'MKADEIRGLSSQELAKQLEEAHQELFNLRFRLATRQLVNHREIPRVKRKIARLKTIIRERDLGIR' A
#
# COMPACT_ATOMS: atom_id res chain seq x y z
N MET A 1 -7.30 5.14 0.82
CA MET A 1 -6.53 6.38 0.59
C MET A 1 -6.81 6.87 -0.81
N LYS A 2 -7.15 8.15 -0.95
CA LYS A 2 -7.46 8.72 -2.26
C LYS A 2 -6.17 9.13 -2.98
N ALA A 3 -6.20 9.10 -4.30
CA ALA A 3 -5.01 9.42 -5.10
C ALA A 3 -4.50 10.85 -4.84
N ASP A 4 -5.41 11.80 -4.65
CA ASP A 4 -5.04 13.19 -4.38
C ASP A 4 -4.27 13.33 -3.07
N GLU A 5 -4.66 12.60 -2.04
CA GLU A 5 -3.96 12.60 -0.76
C GLU A 5 -2.56 12.03 -0.91
N ILE A 6 -2.43 10.94 -1.67
CA ILE A 6 -1.14 10.31 -1.92
C ILE A 6 -0.22 11.25 -2.69
N ARG A 7 -0.75 11.95 -3.69
CA ARG A 7 0.04 12.88 -4.49
C ARG A 7 0.56 14.07 -3.71
N GLY A 8 -0.10 14.40 -2.60
CA GLY A 8 0.35 15.46 -1.71
C GLY A 8 1.48 15.08 -0.77
N LEU A 9 1.85 13.80 -0.70
CA LEU A 9 2.88 13.32 0.21
C LEU A 9 4.27 13.51 -0.37
N SER A 10 5.25 13.70 0.52
CA SER A 10 6.65 13.73 0.12
C SER A 10 7.13 12.34 -0.30
N SER A 11 8.28 12.29 -0.99
CA SER A 11 8.85 11.01 -1.41
C SER A 11 9.16 10.10 -0.22
N GLN A 12 9.65 10.68 0.88
CA GLN A 12 9.94 9.92 2.09
C GLN A 12 8.67 9.35 2.71
N GLU A 13 7.62 10.13 2.74
CA GLU A 13 6.32 9.68 3.26
C GLU A 13 5.73 8.59 2.39
N LEU A 14 5.87 8.70 1.07
CA LEU A 14 5.40 7.66 0.15
C LEU A 14 6.14 6.34 0.38
N ALA A 15 7.46 6.39 0.53
CA ALA A 15 8.25 5.21 0.81
C ALA A 15 7.83 4.56 2.13
N LYS A 16 7.61 5.37 3.15
CA LYS A 16 7.16 4.89 4.45
C LYS A 16 5.79 4.24 4.37
N GLN A 17 4.84 4.88 3.68
CA GLN A 17 3.51 4.34 3.49
C GLN A 17 3.54 3.02 2.75
N LEU A 18 4.39 2.92 1.72
CA LEU A 18 4.54 1.68 0.96
C LEU A 18 5.07 0.55 1.85
N GLU A 19 6.09 0.82 2.64
CA GLU A 19 6.64 -0.17 3.56
C GLU A 19 5.60 -0.63 4.57
N GLU A 20 4.86 0.31 5.16
CA GLU A 20 3.80 -0.03 6.10
C GLU A 20 2.72 -0.89 5.46
N ALA A 21 2.36 -0.60 4.21
CA ALA A 21 1.37 -1.36 3.48
C ALA A 21 1.86 -2.78 3.18
N HIS A 22 3.13 -2.94 2.84
CA HIS A 22 3.73 -4.26 2.64
C HIS A 22 3.72 -5.08 3.93
N GLN A 23 4.04 -4.46 5.05
CA GLN A 23 4.01 -5.14 6.35
C GLN A 23 2.58 -5.55 6.72
N GLU A 24 1.62 -4.69 6.46
CA GLU A 24 0.22 -4.99 6.70
C GLU A 24 -0.23 -6.20 5.87
N LEU A 25 0.14 -6.24 4.59
CA LEU A 25 -0.19 -7.38 3.73
C LEU A 25 0.47 -8.65 4.23
N PHE A 26 1.73 -8.58 4.64
CA PHE A 26 2.44 -9.73 5.21
C PHE A 26 1.73 -10.24 6.45
N ASN A 27 1.34 -9.36 7.35
CA ASN A 27 0.65 -9.74 8.57
C ASN A 27 -0.71 -10.38 8.28
N LEU A 28 -1.45 -9.86 7.32
CA LEU A 28 -2.73 -10.44 6.93
C LEU A 28 -2.56 -11.85 6.37
N ARG A 29 -1.55 -12.04 5.52
CA ARG A 29 -1.24 -13.37 4.96
C ARG A 29 -0.79 -14.34 6.03
N PHE A 30 0.01 -13.86 6.99
CA PHE A 30 0.46 -14.68 8.10
C PHE A 30 -0.71 -15.15 8.96
N ARG A 31 -1.62 -14.22 9.29
CA ARG A 31 -2.81 -14.55 10.07
C ARG A 31 -3.69 -15.56 9.35
N LEU A 32 -3.82 -15.42 8.05
CA LEU A 32 -4.60 -16.35 7.25
C LEU A 32 -3.95 -17.74 7.26
N ALA A 33 -2.63 -17.80 7.12
CA ALA A 33 -1.89 -19.04 7.15
C ALA A 33 -2.00 -19.76 8.50
N THR A 34 -2.09 -19.01 9.60
CA THR A 34 -2.25 -19.58 10.93
C THR A 34 -3.71 -19.79 11.32
N ARG A 35 -4.61 -19.62 10.37
CA ARG A 35 -6.05 -19.82 10.56
C ARG A 35 -6.69 -18.90 11.60
N GLN A 36 -6.13 -17.71 11.78
CA GLN A 36 -6.75 -16.69 12.62
C GLN A 36 -7.91 -16.06 11.87
N LEU A 37 -8.87 -15.50 12.63
CA LEU A 37 -9.98 -14.78 12.03
C LEU A 37 -9.47 -13.53 11.33
N VAL A 38 -9.63 -13.50 10.02
CA VAL A 38 -9.21 -12.38 9.18
C VAL A 38 -10.33 -12.08 8.19
N ASN A 39 -10.60 -10.81 7.98
CA ASN A 39 -11.51 -10.39 6.93
C ASN A 39 -10.77 -10.50 5.59
N HIS A 40 -11.15 -11.48 4.78
CA HIS A 40 -10.51 -11.73 3.48
C HIS A 40 -10.57 -10.51 2.54
N ARG A 41 -11.53 -9.62 2.74
CA ARG A 41 -11.68 -8.42 1.91
C ARG A 41 -10.56 -7.40 2.14
N GLU A 42 -9.88 -7.49 3.28
CA GLU A 42 -8.79 -6.58 3.57
C GLU A 42 -7.56 -6.84 2.69
N ILE A 43 -7.34 -8.08 2.27
CA ILE A 43 -6.19 -8.42 1.44
C ILE A 43 -6.24 -7.69 0.09
N PRO A 44 -7.34 -7.76 -0.69
CA PRO A 44 -7.42 -6.98 -1.94
C PRO A 44 -7.35 -5.48 -1.70
N ARG A 45 -7.88 -4.99 -0.58
CA ARG A 45 -7.82 -3.57 -0.23
C ARG A 45 -6.39 -3.10 -0.05
N VAL A 46 -5.59 -3.86 0.69
CA VAL A 46 -4.19 -3.53 0.92
C VAL A 46 -3.39 -3.64 -0.37
N LYS A 47 -3.66 -4.64 -1.19
CA LYS A 47 -3.00 -4.79 -2.49
C LYS A 47 -3.27 -3.58 -3.39
N ARG A 48 -4.50 -3.07 -3.42
CA ARG A 48 -4.85 -1.87 -4.19
C ARG A 48 -4.12 -0.65 -3.66
N LYS A 49 -4.02 -0.52 -2.35
CA LYS A 49 -3.27 0.56 -1.72
C LYS A 49 -1.81 0.54 -2.16
N ILE A 50 -1.19 -0.64 -2.12
CA ILE A 50 0.19 -0.81 -2.55
C ILE A 50 0.35 -0.44 -4.03
N ALA A 51 -0.57 -0.87 -4.88
CA ALA A 51 -0.53 -0.57 -6.31
C ALA A 51 -0.62 0.94 -6.56
N ARG A 52 -1.49 1.64 -5.84
CA ARG A 52 -1.62 3.09 -5.95
C ARG A 52 -0.34 3.80 -5.54
N LEU A 53 0.24 3.39 -4.42
CA LEU A 53 1.49 3.99 -3.93
C LEU A 53 2.62 3.77 -4.93
N LYS A 54 2.75 2.56 -5.46
CA LYS A 54 3.77 2.25 -6.45
C LYS A 54 3.58 3.06 -7.73
N THR A 55 2.35 3.22 -8.18
CA THR A 55 2.04 3.99 -9.38
C THR A 55 2.47 5.45 -9.22
N ILE A 56 2.16 6.05 -8.09
CA ILE A 56 2.50 7.46 -7.84
C ILE A 56 4.00 7.65 -7.68
N ILE A 57 4.68 6.72 -7.02
CA ILE A 57 6.13 6.76 -6.90
C ILE A 57 6.76 6.67 -8.28
N ARG A 58 6.28 5.77 -9.12
CA ARG A 58 6.77 5.62 -10.48
C ARG A 58 6.52 6.86 -11.32
N GLU A 59 5.35 7.48 -11.20
CA GLU A 59 5.05 8.73 -11.89
C GLU A 59 6.05 9.83 -11.52
N ARG A 60 6.41 9.93 -10.26
CA ARG A 60 7.39 10.91 -9.81
C ARG A 60 8.78 10.64 -10.36
N ASP A 61 9.17 9.37 -10.39
CA ASP A 61 10.47 8.97 -10.93
C ASP A 61 10.58 9.29 -12.42
N LEU A 62 9.46 9.17 -13.14
CA LEU A 62 9.39 9.48 -14.56
C LEU A 62 9.15 10.97 -14.84
N GLY A 63 8.95 11.77 -13.80
CA GLY A 63 8.64 13.19 -13.97
C GLY A 63 7.21 13.46 -14.40
N ILE A 64 6.33 12.50 -14.32
CA ILE A 64 4.90 12.62 -14.65
C ILE A 64 4.13 12.92 -13.37
N ARG A 65 3.12 13.76 -13.46
CA ARG A 65 2.29 14.11 -12.30
C ARG A 65 0.87 13.67 -12.45
#